data_a7c44d0e49cffd102b6c53f562f04593
#
_entry.id   a7c44d0e49cffd102b6c53f562f04593
#
_cell.length_a   1.000
_cell.length_b   1.000
_cell.length_c   1.000
_cell.angle_alpha   90.00
_cell.angle_beta   90.00
_cell.angle_gamma   90.00
#
_symmetry.space_group_name_H-M   'P 1'
#
loop_
_entity.id
_entity.type
_entity.pdbx_description
1 polymer ?
#
loop_
_entity_poly.entity_id
_entity_poly.type
_entity_poly.pdbx_seq_one_letter_code
_entity_poly.pdbx_strand_id
1 'polypeptide(L)'
;MNLTQDQAESLANATNALSNENAAMAKQVGEALKRYGALGQVAGLTAKQTAAMAATLIGAGAEAEVAATGMNAFMRTMTKGGSMTDLQKAAFGNLGFDAKQLQKEVQKDAPKAIFSVLEAIKNKLPKELQMQYLTAMFGEEGARAMGPMIANIEKLRENFALVADETKYAGSREKEFAARAKTTSNALT
;
A
#
# COMPACT_ATOMS: atom_id res chain seq x y z
N MET A 1 14.90 0.06 -6.27
CA MET A 1 14.28 -0.90 -7.22
C MET A 1 15.04 -0.78 -8.55
N ASN A 2 15.59 -1.89 -9.04
CA ASN A 2 16.17 -1.93 -10.38
C ASN A 2 15.07 -2.36 -11.35
N LEU A 3 14.52 -1.40 -12.09
CA LEU A 3 13.45 -1.63 -13.06
C LEU A 3 14.01 -1.49 -14.47
N THR A 4 13.58 -2.33 -15.41
CA THR A 4 13.82 -2.11 -16.83
C THR A 4 13.01 -0.89 -17.30
N GLN A 5 13.31 -0.39 -18.51
CA GLN A 5 12.57 0.75 -19.08
C GLN A 5 11.07 0.47 -19.16
N ASP A 6 10.69 -0.70 -19.66
CA ASP A 6 9.27 -1.10 -19.79
C ASP A 6 8.59 -1.22 -18.42
N GLN A 7 9.29 -1.76 -17.42
CA GLN A 7 8.79 -1.84 -16.04
C GLN A 7 8.63 -0.45 -15.42
N ALA A 8 9.55 0.47 -15.69
CA ALA A 8 9.46 1.85 -15.20
C ALA A 8 8.30 2.59 -15.85
N GLU A 9 8.07 2.41 -17.15
CA GLU A 9 6.93 2.99 -17.88
C GLU A 9 5.61 2.41 -17.39
N SER A 10 5.51 1.09 -17.26
CA SER A 10 4.34 0.42 -16.70
C SER A 10 4.03 0.92 -15.28
N LEU A 11 5.04 1.07 -14.42
CA LEU A 11 4.87 1.62 -13.07
C LEU A 11 4.40 3.09 -13.11
N ALA A 12 4.94 3.89 -14.02
CA ALA A 12 4.56 5.29 -14.16
C ALA A 12 3.10 5.44 -14.64
N ASN A 13 2.66 4.61 -15.58
CA ASN A 13 1.26 4.57 -16.03
C ASN A 13 0.33 4.10 -14.90
N ALA A 14 0.69 3.03 -14.17
CA ALA A 14 -0.07 2.56 -13.02
C ALA A 14 -0.16 3.63 -11.90
N THR A 15 0.95 4.32 -11.59
CA THR A 15 0.98 5.40 -10.60
C THR A 15 0.07 6.56 -11.02
N ASN A 16 0.07 6.92 -12.30
CA ASN A 16 -0.80 7.97 -12.83
C ASN A 16 -2.28 7.58 -12.72
N ALA A 17 -2.64 6.37 -13.11
CA ALA A 17 -4.01 5.87 -12.99
C ALA A 17 -4.48 5.81 -11.52
N LEU A 18 -3.63 5.30 -10.61
CA LEU A 18 -3.91 5.31 -9.17
C LEU A 18 -4.13 6.74 -8.65
N SER A 19 -3.36 7.71 -9.12
CA SER A 19 -3.47 9.10 -8.68
C SER A 19 -4.80 9.72 -9.10
N ASN A 20 -5.27 9.40 -10.29
CA ASN A 20 -6.56 9.88 -10.81
C ASN A 20 -7.74 9.29 -10.01
N GLU A 21 -7.61 8.06 -9.51
CA GLU A 21 -8.65 7.35 -8.76
C GLU A 21 -8.67 7.65 -7.26
N ASN A 22 -7.60 8.24 -6.69
CA ASN A 22 -7.40 8.34 -5.25
C ASN A 22 -7.23 9.75 -4.71
N ALA A 23 -7.49 10.81 -5.44
CA ALA A 23 -7.18 12.19 -5.02
C ALA A 23 -5.73 12.34 -4.49
N ALA A 24 -4.80 11.50 -4.97
CA ALA A 24 -3.40 11.50 -4.62
C ALA A 24 -2.58 12.04 -5.78
N MET A 25 -1.57 12.85 -5.49
CA MET A 25 -0.68 13.30 -6.57
C MET A 25 0.34 12.20 -6.90
N ALA A 26 0.54 11.91 -8.20
CA ALA A 26 1.52 10.93 -8.70
C ALA A 26 2.94 11.18 -8.12
N LYS A 27 3.31 12.44 -7.91
CA LYS A 27 4.56 12.84 -7.26
C LYS A 27 4.66 12.28 -5.84
N GLN A 28 3.62 12.43 -5.02
CA GLN A 28 3.60 11.95 -3.64
C GLN A 28 3.69 10.42 -3.56
N VAL A 29 2.96 9.71 -4.44
CA VAL A 29 3.08 8.25 -4.57
C VAL A 29 4.49 7.84 -4.95
N GLY A 30 5.12 8.56 -5.90
CA GLY A 30 6.51 8.34 -6.30
C GLY A 30 7.51 8.59 -5.18
N GLU A 31 7.30 9.61 -4.35
CA GLU A 31 8.14 9.91 -3.18
C GLU A 31 8.03 8.80 -2.11
N ALA A 32 6.81 8.33 -1.83
CA ALA A 32 6.60 7.20 -0.96
C ALA A 32 7.30 5.93 -1.49
N LEU A 33 7.18 5.63 -2.78
CA LEU A 33 7.85 4.49 -3.42
C LEU A 33 9.38 4.54 -3.31
N LYS A 34 9.99 5.71 -3.43
CA LYS A 34 11.44 5.86 -3.24
C LYS A 34 11.89 5.47 -1.85
N ARG A 35 11.06 5.73 -0.83
CA ARG A 35 11.39 5.49 0.57
C ARG A 35 11.18 4.04 1.01
N TYR A 36 10.13 3.37 0.54
CA TYR A 36 9.82 2.01 1.01
C TYR A 36 9.65 0.94 -0.08
N GLY A 37 9.78 1.30 -1.34
CA GLY A 37 9.59 0.35 -2.45
C GLY A 37 10.51 -0.87 -2.40
N ALA A 38 11.74 -0.71 -1.93
CA ALA A 38 12.67 -1.82 -1.75
C ALA A 38 12.18 -2.82 -0.69
N LEU A 39 11.62 -2.33 0.42
CA LEU A 39 11.07 -3.19 1.47
C LEU A 39 9.78 -3.88 1.02
N GLY A 40 8.95 -3.21 0.21
CA GLY A 40 7.79 -3.84 -0.43
C GLY A 40 8.19 -5.06 -1.26
N GLN A 41 9.26 -4.95 -2.06
CA GLN A 41 9.81 -6.08 -2.82
C GLN A 41 10.33 -7.21 -1.93
N VAL A 42 11.03 -6.88 -0.84
CA VAL A 42 11.47 -7.89 0.16
C VAL A 42 10.27 -8.60 0.78
N ALA A 43 9.16 -7.91 0.96
CA ALA A 43 7.90 -8.47 1.45
C ALA A 43 7.08 -9.18 0.36
N GLY A 44 7.59 -9.34 -0.86
CA GLY A 44 6.92 -10.05 -1.96
C GLY A 44 5.89 -9.22 -2.73
N LEU A 45 5.86 -7.89 -2.55
CA LEU A 45 5.01 -6.99 -3.35
C LEU A 45 5.73 -6.54 -4.63
N THR A 46 4.98 -6.42 -5.70
CA THR A 46 5.45 -5.71 -6.90
C THR A 46 5.52 -4.20 -6.64
N ALA A 47 6.29 -3.48 -7.46
CA ALA A 47 6.35 -2.01 -7.38
C ALA A 47 4.95 -1.37 -7.57
N LYS A 48 4.12 -1.92 -8.43
CA LYS A 48 2.75 -1.45 -8.68
C LYS A 48 1.82 -1.70 -7.48
N GLN A 49 1.91 -2.86 -6.83
CA GLN A 49 1.17 -3.15 -5.59
C GLN A 49 1.61 -2.23 -4.44
N THR A 50 2.91 -1.95 -4.36
CA THR A 50 3.45 -0.98 -3.40
C THR A 50 2.91 0.43 -3.67
N ALA A 51 2.79 0.83 -4.95
CA ALA A 51 2.16 2.08 -5.35
C ALA A 51 0.67 2.14 -4.99
N ALA A 52 -0.05 1.03 -5.13
CA ALA A 52 -1.46 0.93 -4.76
C ALA A 52 -1.69 1.19 -3.27
N MET A 53 -0.85 0.63 -2.40
CA MET A 53 -0.90 0.91 -0.96
C MET A 53 -0.58 2.38 -0.67
N ALA A 54 0.44 2.95 -1.30
CA ALA A 54 0.79 4.36 -1.14
C ALA A 54 -0.36 5.29 -1.57
N ALA A 55 -0.94 5.05 -2.73
CA ALA A 55 -2.05 5.83 -3.25
C ALA A 55 -3.28 5.78 -2.33
N THR A 56 -3.57 4.61 -1.75
CA THR A 56 -4.66 4.47 -0.78
C THR A 56 -4.43 5.33 0.46
N LEU A 57 -3.22 5.31 1.04
CA LEU A 57 -2.90 6.10 2.24
C LEU A 57 -2.88 7.60 1.96
N ILE A 58 -2.26 8.01 0.86
CA ILE A 58 -2.18 9.42 0.46
C ILE A 58 -3.57 9.95 0.09
N GLY A 59 -4.38 9.15 -0.62
CA GLY A 59 -5.77 9.49 -0.92
C GLY A 59 -6.65 9.57 0.34
N ALA A 60 -6.31 8.86 1.41
CA ALA A 60 -6.92 8.99 2.73
C ALA A 60 -6.40 10.18 3.55
N GLY A 61 -5.56 11.03 2.98
CA GLY A 61 -5.02 12.25 3.60
C GLY A 61 -3.68 12.09 4.30
N ALA A 62 -3.01 10.93 4.20
CA ALA A 62 -1.68 10.78 4.77
C ALA A 62 -0.63 11.52 3.94
N GLU A 63 0.29 12.22 4.60
CA GLU A 63 1.48 12.75 3.94
C GLU A 63 2.38 11.60 3.46
N ALA A 64 3.11 11.81 2.35
CA ALA A 64 3.96 10.78 1.74
C ALA A 64 5.01 10.21 2.70
N GLU A 65 5.52 11.04 3.62
CA GLU A 65 6.49 10.62 4.64
C GLU A 65 5.85 9.73 5.71
N VAL A 66 4.67 10.11 6.20
CA VAL A 66 3.91 9.32 7.19
C VAL A 66 3.48 7.98 6.59
N ALA A 67 2.98 7.99 5.35
CA ALA A 67 2.64 6.79 4.61
C ALA A 67 3.87 5.86 4.47
N ALA A 68 5.03 6.41 4.06
CA ALA A 68 6.25 5.64 3.90
C ALA A 68 6.75 5.02 5.21
N THR A 69 6.78 5.80 6.30
CA THR A 69 7.27 5.32 7.60
C THR A 69 6.35 4.24 8.17
N GLY A 70 5.03 4.47 8.13
CA GLY A 70 4.07 3.48 8.59
C GLY A 70 4.06 2.20 7.76
N MET A 71 4.21 2.32 6.45
CA MET A 71 4.35 1.16 5.56
C MET A 71 5.62 0.36 5.84
N ASN A 72 6.74 1.04 6.13
CA ASN A 72 7.97 0.38 6.56
C ASN A 72 7.77 -0.42 7.85
N ALA A 73 7.14 0.19 8.87
CA ALA A 73 6.86 -0.48 10.14
C ALA A 73 5.96 -1.72 9.94
N PHE A 74 4.90 -1.58 9.15
CA PHE A 74 3.99 -2.65 8.80
C PHE A 74 4.71 -3.82 8.09
N MET A 75 5.39 -3.54 6.97
CA MET A 75 6.07 -4.56 6.18
C MET A 75 7.17 -5.28 6.97
N ARG A 76 7.95 -4.54 7.75
CA ARG A 76 8.96 -5.14 8.64
C ARG A 76 8.35 -6.11 9.63
N THR A 77 7.22 -5.79 10.23
CA THR A 77 6.54 -6.69 11.16
C THR A 77 5.98 -7.91 10.45
N MET A 78 5.32 -7.74 9.31
CA MET A 78 4.76 -8.86 8.52
C MET A 78 5.82 -9.89 8.10
N THR A 79 7.08 -9.47 7.96
CA THR A 79 8.19 -10.33 7.52
C THR A 79 9.06 -10.86 8.67
N LYS A 80 8.84 -10.45 9.92
CA LYS A 80 9.68 -10.84 11.08
C LYS A 80 9.62 -12.33 11.42
N GLY A 81 8.50 -12.99 11.22
CA GLY A 81 8.30 -14.38 11.61
C GLY A 81 8.62 -14.62 13.09
N GLY A 82 9.46 -15.61 13.38
CA GLY A 82 9.86 -15.95 14.74
C GLY A 82 10.55 -14.85 15.54
N SER A 83 11.07 -13.81 14.87
CA SER A 83 11.73 -12.64 15.50
C SER A 83 10.75 -11.57 15.99
N MET A 84 9.45 -11.78 15.90
CA MET A 84 8.45 -10.92 16.52
C MET A 84 8.64 -10.92 18.04
N THR A 85 8.38 -9.76 18.67
CA THR A 85 8.34 -9.67 20.16
C THR A 85 7.18 -10.50 20.71
N ASP A 86 7.22 -10.82 21.99
CA ASP A 86 6.14 -11.59 22.61
C ASP A 86 4.80 -10.84 22.57
N LEU A 87 4.83 -9.51 22.70
CA LEU A 87 3.65 -8.67 22.53
C LEU A 87 3.08 -8.77 21.09
N GLN A 88 3.94 -8.72 20.08
CA GLN A 88 3.54 -8.90 18.69
C GLN A 88 2.93 -10.29 18.47
N LYS A 89 3.62 -11.36 18.92
CA LYS A 89 3.11 -12.74 18.82
C LYS A 89 1.75 -12.92 19.48
N ALA A 90 1.58 -12.34 20.67
CA ALA A 90 0.30 -12.40 21.38
C ALA A 90 -0.81 -11.65 20.60
N ALA A 91 -0.54 -10.44 20.09
CA ALA A 91 -1.50 -9.66 19.34
C ALA A 91 -1.92 -10.37 18.04
N PHE A 92 -0.97 -10.92 17.27
CA PHE A 92 -1.25 -11.72 16.09
C PHE A 92 -1.98 -13.03 16.43
N GLY A 93 -1.55 -13.72 17.50
CA GLY A 93 -2.15 -14.97 17.97
C GLY A 93 -3.62 -14.82 18.35
N ASN A 94 -4.00 -13.73 19.01
CA ASN A 94 -5.40 -13.42 19.34
C ASN A 94 -6.29 -13.24 18.11
N LEU A 95 -5.69 -12.87 16.97
CA LEU A 95 -6.38 -12.78 15.69
C LEU A 95 -6.34 -14.10 14.89
N GLY A 96 -5.62 -15.12 15.38
CA GLY A 96 -5.51 -16.42 14.76
C GLY A 96 -4.31 -16.58 13.82
N PHE A 97 -3.29 -15.72 13.94
CA PHE A 97 -2.07 -15.80 13.12
C PHE A 97 -0.88 -16.34 13.93
N ASP A 98 -0.24 -17.38 13.44
CA ASP A 98 1.09 -17.77 13.89
C ASP A 98 2.17 -16.93 13.19
N ALA A 99 3.15 -16.42 13.93
CA ALA A 99 4.15 -15.51 13.40
C ALA A 99 5.02 -16.13 12.28
N LYS A 100 5.43 -17.40 12.42
CA LYS A 100 6.24 -18.10 11.42
C LYS A 100 5.43 -18.45 10.18
N GLN A 101 4.18 -18.88 10.39
CA GLN A 101 3.27 -19.19 9.31
C GLN A 101 2.91 -17.93 8.52
N LEU A 102 2.62 -16.81 9.18
CA LEU A 102 2.35 -15.53 8.54
C LEU A 102 3.52 -15.07 7.64
N GLN A 103 4.77 -15.21 8.12
CA GLN A 103 5.94 -14.89 7.31
C GLN A 103 5.98 -15.71 6.01
N LYS A 104 5.68 -17.01 6.08
CA LYS A 104 5.62 -17.88 4.89
C LYS A 104 4.48 -17.48 3.94
N GLU A 105 3.33 -17.10 4.49
CA GLU A 105 2.19 -16.64 3.71
C GLU A 105 2.48 -15.32 3.00
N VAL A 106 3.15 -14.38 3.67
CA VAL A 106 3.61 -13.13 3.05
C VAL A 106 4.57 -13.42 1.89
N GLN A 107 5.52 -14.35 2.06
CA GLN A 107 6.46 -14.70 0.99
C GLN A 107 5.78 -15.39 -0.20
N LYS A 108 4.71 -16.15 0.06
CA LYS A 108 3.95 -16.87 -0.98
C LYS A 108 2.99 -15.96 -1.73
N ASP A 109 2.25 -15.13 -1.01
CA ASP A 109 1.22 -14.23 -1.54
C ASP A 109 1.05 -13.04 -0.59
N ALA A 110 1.92 -12.04 -0.76
CA ALA A 110 1.93 -10.85 0.09
C ALA A 110 0.58 -10.10 0.09
N PRO A 111 -0.07 -9.84 -1.05
CA PRO A 111 -1.38 -9.21 -1.08
C PRO A 111 -2.40 -9.96 -0.22
N LYS A 112 -2.53 -11.26 -0.40
CA LYS A 112 -3.48 -12.08 0.36
C LYS A 112 -3.22 -12.04 1.85
N ALA A 113 -1.97 -12.18 2.27
CA ALA A 113 -1.58 -12.11 3.67
C ALA A 113 -1.88 -10.73 4.29
N ILE A 114 -1.61 -9.64 3.56
CA ILE A 114 -1.91 -8.27 3.97
C ILE A 114 -3.40 -8.10 4.20
N PHE A 115 -4.24 -8.46 3.21
CA PHE A 115 -5.69 -8.36 3.34
C PHE A 115 -6.22 -9.22 4.50
N SER A 116 -5.72 -10.46 4.67
CA SER A 116 -6.13 -11.33 5.78
C SER A 116 -5.90 -10.71 7.14
N VAL A 117 -4.75 -10.04 7.34
CA VAL A 117 -4.43 -9.36 8.61
C VAL A 117 -5.31 -8.12 8.80
N LEU A 118 -5.43 -7.25 7.78
CA LEU A 118 -6.23 -6.03 7.87
C LEU A 118 -7.72 -6.35 8.11
N GLU A 119 -8.25 -7.35 7.41
CA GLU A 119 -9.63 -7.83 7.59
C GLU A 119 -9.86 -8.47 8.97
N ALA A 120 -8.89 -9.23 9.48
CA ALA A 120 -9.00 -9.79 10.82
C ALA A 120 -9.08 -8.70 11.88
N ILE A 121 -8.28 -7.64 11.77
CA ILE A 121 -8.34 -6.48 12.67
C ILE A 121 -9.70 -5.79 12.54
N LYS A 122 -10.17 -5.54 11.30
CA LYS A 122 -11.44 -4.86 11.04
C LYS A 122 -12.65 -5.63 11.57
N ASN A 123 -12.66 -6.96 11.36
CA ASN A 123 -13.85 -7.78 11.56
C ASN A 123 -13.91 -8.51 12.90
N LYS A 124 -12.75 -8.83 13.50
CA LYS A 124 -12.68 -9.58 14.76
C LYS A 124 -12.54 -8.68 15.99
N LEU A 125 -12.13 -7.43 15.81
CA LEU A 125 -11.92 -6.51 16.93
C LEU A 125 -13.00 -5.42 16.99
N PRO A 126 -13.54 -5.11 18.17
CA PRO A 126 -14.29 -3.89 18.41
C PRO A 126 -13.46 -2.66 18.01
N LYS A 127 -14.11 -1.61 17.53
CA LYS A 127 -13.43 -0.38 17.06
C LYS A 127 -12.50 0.22 18.14
N GLU A 128 -12.90 0.15 19.38
CA GLU A 128 -12.17 0.67 20.54
C GLU A 128 -10.83 -0.05 20.76
N LEU A 129 -10.73 -1.30 20.35
CA LEU A 129 -9.51 -2.10 20.50
C LEU A 129 -8.61 -2.08 19.27
N GLN A 130 -9.13 -1.67 18.10
CA GLN A 130 -8.36 -1.72 16.84
C GLN A 130 -7.04 -0.94 16.93
N MET A 131 -7.08 0.29 17.47
CA MET A 131 -5.87 1.11 17.59
C MET A 131 -4.85 0.49 18.55
N GLN A 132 -5.30 -0.05 19.69
CA GLN A 132 -4.44 -0.74 20.64
C GLN A 132 -3.73 -1.95 20.00
N TYR A 133 -4.46 -2.76 19.24
CA TYR A 133 -3.88 -3.90 18.51
C TYR A 133 -2.92 -3.44 17.41
N LEU A 134 -3.28 -2.41 16.65
CA LEU A 134 -2.40 -1.85 15.62
C LEU A 134 -1.07 -1.38 16.22
N THR A 135 -1.12 -0.68 17.36
CA THR A 135 0.09 -0.23 18.07
C THR A 135 0.89 -1.42 18.60
N ALA A 136 0.25 -2.42 19.20
CA ALA A 136 0.91 -3.63 19.68
C ALA A 136 1.59 -4.43 18.55
N MET A 137 0.95 -4.52 17.39
CA MET A 137 1.44 -5.27 16.23
C MET A 137 2.53 -4.51 15.46
N PHE A 138 2.31 -3.23 15.17
CA PHE A 138 3.10 -2.46 14.20
C PHE A 138 3.83 -1.25 14.78
N GLY A 139 3.66 -0.96 16.09
CA GLY A 139 4.14 0.26 16.73
C GLY A 139 3.31 1.49 16.34
N GLU A 140 3.60 2.63 16.93
CA GLU A 140 2.85 3.88 16.73
C GLU A 140 2.82 4.32 15.25
N GLU A 141 3.96 4.26 14.58
CA GLU A 141 4.08 4.67 13.18
C GLU A 141 3.29 3.74 12.25
N GLY A 142 3.36 2.42 12.49
CA GLY A 142 2.58 1.44 11.76
C GLY A 142 1.08 1.60 11.99
N ALA A 143 0.68 1.88 13.23
CA ALA A 143 -0.71 2.10 13.60
C ALA A 143 -1.31 3.33 12.88
N ARG A 144 -0.54 4.44 12.78
CA ARG A 144 -0.95 5.65 12.05
C ARG A 144 -1.25 5.40 10.56
N ALA A 145 -0.50 4.52 9.92
CA ALA A 145 -0.74 4.16 8.52
C ALA A 145 -1.84 3.10 8.38
N MET A 146 -1.84 2.10 9.26
CA MET A 146 -2.78 0.97 9.13
C MET A 146 -4.21 1.32 9.55
N GLY A 147 -4.42 2.27 10.44
CA GLY A 147 -5.75 2.77 10.78
C GLY A 147 -6.52 3.29 9.56
N PRO A 148 -5.99 4.29 8.82
CA PRO A 148 -6.57 4.74 7.55
C PRO A 148 -6.68 3.63 6.49
N MET A 149 -5.71 2.70 6.43
CA MET A 149 -5.74 1.58 5.49
C MET A 149 -6.93 0.65 5.76
N ILE A 150 -7.20 0.31 7.03
CA ILE A 150 -8.34 -0.51 7.44
C ILE A 150 -9.66 0.21 7.15
N ALA A 151 -9.74 1.51 7.42
CA ALA A 151 -10.92 2.31 7.11
C ALA A 151 -11.22 2.33 5.59
N ASN A 152 -10.19 2.29 4.75
CA ASN A 152 -10.28 2.34 3.29
C ASN A 152 -9.92 1.00 2.62
N ILE A 153 -10.21 -0.13 3.27
CA ILE A 153 -9.78 -1.46 2.80
C ILE A 153 -10.39 -1.83 1.43
N GLU A 154 -11.61 -1.39 1.16
CA GLU A 154 -12.26 -1.62 -0.14
C GLU A 154 -11.54 -0.81 -1.24
N LYS A 155 -11.16 0.44 -0.95
CA LYS A 155 -10.36 1.25 -1.88
C LYS A 155 -8.97 0.65 -2.12
N LEU A 156 -8.36 0.08 -1.09
CA LEU A 156 -7.13 -0.68 -1.23
C LEU A 156 -7.33 -1.87 -2.19
N ARG A 157 -8.44 -2.60 -2.06
CA ARG A 157 -8.79 -3.73 -2.94
C ARG A 157 -8.97 -3.30 -4.39
N GLU A 158 -9.70 -2.20 -4.61
CA GLU A 158 -9.87 -1.59 -5.95
C GLU A 158 -8.52 -1.21 -6.56
N ASN A 159 -7.64 -0.56 -5.79
CA ASN A 159 -6.31 -0.16 -6.24
C ASN A 159 -5.43 -1.37 -6.58
N PHE A 160 -5.50 -2.45 -5.82
CA PHE A 160 -4.80 -3.70 -6.16
C PHE A 160 -5.36 -4.33 -7.45
N ALA A 161 -6.67 -4.33 -7.64
CA ALA A 161 -7.32 -4.81 -8.85
C ALA A 161 -6.98 -3.94 -10.09
N LEU A 162 -6.85 -2.62 -9.91
CA LEU A 162 -6.42 -1.71 -10.95
C LEU A 162 -5.01 -2.05 -11.43
N VAL A 163 -4.05 -2.21 -10.52
CA VAL A 163 -2.65 -2.46 -10.90
C VAL A 163 -2.38 -3.91 -11.32
N ALA A 164 -3.30 -4.83 -11.07
CA ALA A 164 -3.23 -6.20 -11.55
C ALA A 164 -3.62 -6.34 -13.04
N ASP A 165 -4.38 -5.39 -13.57
CA ASP A 165 -4.91 -5.41 -14.93
C ASP A 165 -4.28 -4.27 -15.76
N GLU A 166 -3.33 -4.61 -16.62
CA GLU A 166 -2.59 -3.65 -17.41
C GLU A 166 -3.49 -2.82 -18.34
N THR A 167 -4.60 -3.38 -18.81
CA THR A 167 -5.53 -2.68 -19.70
C THR A 167 -6.17 -1.45 -19.04
N LYS A 168 -6.24 -1.44 -17.68
CA LYS A 168 -6.83 -0.35 -16.91
C LYS A 168 -5.92 0.86 -16.75
N TYR A 169 -4.61 0.69 -16.87
CA TYR A 169 -3.65 1.78 -16.67
C TYR A 169 -2.73 2.05 -17.86
N ALA A 170 -2.63 1.15 -18.84
CA ALA A 170 -1.80 1.36 -20.02
C ALA A 170 -2.17 2.67 -20.74
N GLY A 171 -1.16 3.47 -21.07
CA GLY A 171 -1.33 4.75 -21.75
C GLY A 171 -2.02 5.84 -20.90
N SER A 172 -2.11 5.67 -19.57
CA SER A 172 -2.76 6.65 -18.68
C SER A 172 -2.07 8.01 -18.71
N ARG A 173 -0.75 8.05 -18.77
CA ARG A 173 0.04 9.30 -18.84
C ARG A 173 -0.16 10.02 -20.18
N GLU A 174 -0.16 9.30 -21.28
CA GLU A 174 -0.36 9.82 -22.63
C GLU A 174 -1.77 10.43 -22.78
N LYS A 175 -2.77 9.74 -22.25
CA LYS A 175 -4.16 10.22 -22.22
C LYS A 175 -4.28 11.52 -21.42
N GLU A 176 -3.66 11.59 -20.25
CA GLU A 176 -3.67 12.78 -19.41
C GLU A 176 -2.92 13.94 -20.08
N PHE A 177 -1.74 13.67 -20.64
CA PHE A 177 -0.97 14.68 -21.38
C PHE A 177 -1.78 15.24 -22.55
N ALA A 178 -2.42 14.39 -23.36
CA ALA A 178 -3.27 14.81 -24.46
C ALA A 178 -4.48 15.65 -24.01
N ALA A 179 -5.09 15.28 -22.88
CA ALA A 179 -6.20 16.04 -22.29
C ALA A 179 -5.76 17.44 -21.83
N ARG A 180 -4.62 17.53 -21.13
CA ARG A 180 -4.04 18.83 -20.68
C ARG A 180 -3.63 19.71 -21.85
N ALA A 181 -3.01 19.15 -22.89
CA ALA A 181 -2.62 19.89 -24.09
C ALA A 181 -3.85 20.52 -24.80
N LYS A 182 -4.96 19.78 -24.91
CA LYS A 182 -6.22 20.31 -25.45
C LYS A 182 -6.78 21.47 -24.61
N THR A 183 -6.75 21.34 -23.28
CA THR A 183 -7.24 22.38 -22.38
C THR A 183 -6.39 23.65 -22.49
N THR A 184 -5.08 23.53 -22.58
CA THR A 184 -4.16 24.66 -22.74
C THR A 184 -4.35 25.34 -24.10
N SER A 185 -4.53 24.57 -25.18
CA SER A 185 -4.82 25.14 -26.50
C SER A 185 -6.14 25.93 -26.51
N ASN A 186 -7.19 25.41 -25.88
CA ASN A 186 -8.49 26.08 -25.79
C ASN A 186 -8.46 27.33 -24.89
N ALA A 187 -7.52 27.44 -23.96
CA ALA A 187 -7.35 28.62 -23.12
C ALA A 187 -6.56 29.77 -23.80
N LEU A 188 -5.90 29.48 -24.92
CA LEU A 188 -5.11 30.44 -25.71
C LEU A 188 -5.84 30.96 -26.95
N THR A 189 -7.03 30.45 -27.21
CA THR A 189 -7.96 30.94 -28.26
C THR A 189 -9.12 31.70 -27.63
#